data_256df3361bc8e6b594219d2acaed0fef
#
_entry.id   256df3361bc8e6b594219d2acaed0fef
#
_cell.length_a   1.000
_cell.length_b   1.000
_cell.length_c   1.000
_cell.angle_alpha   90.00
_cell.angle_beta   90.00
_cell.angle_gamma   90.00
#
_symmetry.space_group_name_H-M   'P 1'
#
loop_
_entity.id
_entity.type
_entity.pdbx_description
1 polymer ?
#
loop_
_entity_poly.entity_id
_entity_poly.type
_entity_poly.pdbx_seq_one_letter_code
_entity_poly.pdbx_strand_id
1 'polypeptide(L)'
;SAASDVYKRQTYTLGDMARRRREILKQLEEEGVLTLNKELEIPLLAQRIAVISSATAAGYGDFCNQLEQNPYGFVFYPRLFPAIMQGERVEQSVITALDAIHACRDDWDVVVIIRGGGATSDLSGFDTYELATNCAQFPIPIITGIGHERDDTVLDFVSHTRVKTPTAAAEYLINHLHDTAKVLEDYASAVLLSLIHI
;
A
#
# COMPACT_ATOMS: atom_id res chain seq x y z
N SER A 1 -37.65 10.58 21.65
CA SER A 1 -37.08 11.93 21.74
C SER A 1 -35.68 11.90 21.13
N ALA A 2 -35.35 12.94 20.36
CA ALA A 2 -34.13 13.04 19.57
C ALA A 2 -32.78 12.80 20.30
N ALA A 3 -32.77 12.78 21.63
CA ALA A 3 -31.60 12.47 22.44
C ALA A 3 -31.28 10.95 22.51
N SER A 4 -32.26 10.07 22.21
CA SER A 4 -32.05 8.61 22.22
C SER A 4 -31.47 8.07 20.92
N ASP A 5 -31.63 8.80 19.81
CA ASP A 5 -31.12 8.37 18.50
C ASP A 5 -29.67 8.79 18.25
N VAL A 6 -29.16 9.77 19.00
CA VAL A 6 -27.75 10.17 18.94
C VAL A 6 -26.84 9.17 19.66
N TYR A 7 -27.35 8.41 20.64
CA TYR A 7 -26.59 7.39 21.35
C TYR A 7 -26.52 6.03 20.63
N LYS A 8 -27.20 5.87 19.51
CA LYS A 8 -27.14 4.65 18.67
C LYS A 8 -26.12 4.69 17.53
N ARG A 9 -25.30 5.71 17.45
CA ARG A 9 -24.01 5.56 16.76
C ARG A 9 -23.15 4.69 17.66
N GLN A 10 -23.17 3.40 17.35
CA GLN A 10 -22.35 2.40 17.99
C GLN A 10 -20.90 2.87 17.96
N THR A 11 -20.43 3.39 19.10
CA THR A 11 -19.00 3.41 19.40
C THR A 11 -18.59 1.93 19.46
N TYR A 12 -18.13 1.39 18.34
CA TYR A 12 -17.50 0.08 18.33
C TYR A 12 -16.38 0.14 19.38
N THR A 13 -16.45 -0.71 20.37
CA THR A 13 -15.36 -0.84 21.33
C THR A 13 -14.13 -1.38 20.57
N LEU A 14 -12.91 -1.11 21.04
CA LEU A 14 -11.68 -1.67 20.47
C LEU A 14 -11.79 -3.20 20.32
N GLY A 15 -12.49 -3.87 21.23
CA GLY A 15 -12.76 -5.31 21.17
C GLY A 15 -13.67 -5.72 20.00
N ASP A 16 -14.65 -4.91 19.66
CA ASP A 16 -15.56 -5.19 18.54
C ASP A 16 -14.84 -5.01 17.20
N MET A 17 -13.99 -4.00 17.10
CA MET A 17 -13.15 -3.78 15.90
C MET A 17 -12.18 -4.94 15.70
N ALA A 18 -11.47 -5.36 16.74
CA ALA A 18 -10.54 -6.48 16.67
C ALA A 18 -11.25 -7.82 16.34
N ARG A 19 -12.50 -8.01 16.81
CA ARG A 19 -13.31 -9.17 16.45
C ARG A 19 -13.68 -9.14 14.98
N ARG A 20 -14.19 -8.00 14.48
CA ARG A 20 -14.57 -7.83 13.07
C ARG A 20 -13.38 -8.06 12.12
N ARG A 21 -12.20 -7.51 12.44
CA ARG A 21 -10.98 -7.78 11.68
C ARG A 21 -10.67 -9.26 11.58
N ARG A 22 -10.73 -9.98 12.71
CA ARG A 22 -10.49 -11.43 12.72
C ARG A 22 -11.51 -12.22 11.90
N GLU A 23 -12.77 -11.84 11.95
CA GLU A 23 -13.84 -12.46 11.15
C GLU A 23 -13.57 -12.27 9.65
N ILE A 24 -13.21 -11.05 9.22
CA ILE A 24 -12.86 -10.75 7.82
C ILE A 24 -11.62 -11.55 7.38
N LEU A 25 -10.55 -11.53 8.17
CA LEU A 25 -9.31 -12.26 7.83
C LEU A 25 -9.56 -13.76 7.73
N LYS A 26 -10.35 -14.34 8.64
CA LYS A 26 -10.72 -15.74 8.59
C LYS A 26 -11.53 -16.07 7.33
N GLN A 27 -12.47 -15.22 6.94
CA GLN A 27 -13.25 -15.41 5.72
C GLN A 27 -12.35 -15.39 4.48
N LEU A 28 -11.44 -14.42 4.38
CA LEU A 28 -10.48 -14.32 3.25
C LEU A 28 -9.51 -15.51 3.20
N GLU A 29 -9.16 -16.07 4.36
CA GLU A 29 -8.35 -17.29 4.46
C GLU A 29 -9.13 -18.53 3.98
N GLU A 30 -10.40 -18.68 4.42
CA GLU A 30 -11.29 -19.78 3.98
C GLU A 30 -11.56 -19.71 2.46
N GLU A 31 -11.63 -18.52 1.89
CA GLU A 31 -11.77 -18.29 0.45
C GLU A 31 -10.46 -18.47 -0.33
N GLY A 32 -9.32 -18.59 0.36
CA GLY A 32 -7.99 -18.75 -0.25
C GLY A 32 -7.44 -17.52 -0.95
N VAL A 33 -7.96 -16.32 -0.63
CA VAL A 33 -7.53 -15.07 -1.28
C VAL A 33 -6.60 -14.22 -0.42
N LEU A 34 -6.46 -14.52 0.87
CA LEU A 34 -5.73 -13.71 1.84
C LEU A 34 -4.29 -13.37 1.43
N THR A 35 -3.61 -14.28 0.75
CA THR A 35 -2.17 -14.17 0.42
C THR A 35 -1.88 -13.85 -1.04
N LEU A 36 -2.89 -13.78 -1.90
CA LEU A 36 -2.68 -13.67 -3.35
C LEU A 36 -1.82 -12.47 -3.75
N ASN A 37 -2.04 -11.29 -3.16
CA ASN A 37 -1.23 -10.13 -3.46
C ASN A 37 0.20 -10.24 -2.90
N LYS A 38 0.39 -10.97 -1.78
CA LYS A 38 1.72 -11.24 -1.20
C LYS A 38 2.58 -12.18 -2.01
N GLU A 39 1.95 -13.02 -2.82
CA GLU A 39 2.63 -14.00 -3.68
C GLU A 39 3.11 -13.38 -5.00
N LEU A 40 2.68 -12.16 -5.30
CA LEU A 40 3.17 -11.42 -6.46
C LEU A 40 4.63 -11.00 -6.24
N GLU A 41 5.39 -10.94 -7.32
CA GLU A 41 6.74 -10.40 -7.28
C GLU A 41 6.73 -8.90 -7.63
N ILE A 42 7.43 -8.09 -6.84
CA ILE A 42 7.69 -6.69 -7.23
C ILE A 42 8.71 -6.73 -8.38
N PRO A 43 8.42 -6.08 -9.53
CA PRO A 43 9.37 -6.03 -10.62
C PRO A 43 10.74 -5.50 -10.19
N LEU A 44 11.82 -6.04 -10.73
CA LEU A 44 13.19 -5.63 -10.40
C LEU A 44 13.39 -4.12 -10.57
N LEU A 45 12.78 -3.52 -11.60
CA LEU A 45 12.82 -2.09 -11.89
C LEU A 45 11.43 -1.47 -11.61
N ALA A 46 10.99 -1.50 -10.36
CA ALA A 46 9.71 -0.92 -9.93
C ALA A 46 9.79 0.60 -9.83
N GLN A 47 9.72 1.28 -10.97
CA GLN A 47 9.83 2.74 -11.08
C GLN A 47 8.49 3.44 -11.33
N ARG A 48 7.52 2.77 -11.98
CA ARG A 48 6.20 3.32 -12.32
C ARG A 48 5.23 3.02 -11.19
N ILE A 49 4.90 4.05 -10.43
CA ILE A 49 4.20 3.91 -9.15
C ILE A 49 2.81 4.54 -9.24
N ALA A 50 1.75 3.73 -9.12
CA ALA A 50 0.40 4.23 -8.92
C ALA A 50 0.17 4.52 -7.44
N VAL A 51 -0.06 5.78 -7.07
CA VAL A 51 -0.22 6.18 -5.67
C VAL A 51 -1.67 6.51 -5.37
N ILE A 52 -2.30 5.78 -4.45
CA ILE A 52 -3.63 6.08 -3.93
C ILE A 52 -3.48 6.86 -2.64
N SER A 53 -3.93 8.11 -2.65
CA SER A 53 -3.85 9.00 -1.49
C SER A 53 -4.84 10.16 -1.63
N SER A 54 -4.99 10.95 -0.55
CA SER A 54 -5.71 12.21 -0.65
C SER A 54 -4.86 13.26 -1.37
N ALA A 55 -5.46 13.98 -2.32
CA ALA A 55 -4.77 15.03 -3.08
C ALA A 55 -4.21 16.17 -2.20
N THR A 56 -4.80 16.37 -1.02
CA THR A 56 -4.41 17.43 -0.06
C THR A 56 -3.54 16.94 1.09
N ALA A 57 -3.21 15.64 1.12
CA ALA A 57 -2.45 15.07 2.21
C ALA A 57 -0.95 15.37 2.07
N ALA A 58 -0.34 15.84 3.15
CA ALA A 58 1.11 16.04 3.24
C ALA A 58 1.89 14.75 2.91
N GLY A 59 1.35 13.59 3.28
CA GLY A 59 1.99 12.30 3.07
C GLY A 59 2.31 11.96 1.61
N TYR A 60 1.51 12.41 0.64
CA TYR A 60 1.84 12.25 -0.77
C TYR A 60 3.04 13.12 -1.17
N GLY A 61 3.07 14.37 -0.69
CA GLY A 61 4.22 15.25 -0.90
C GLY A 61 5.51 14.69 -0.27
N ASP A 62 5.43 14.20 0.97
CA ASP A 62 6.55 13.60 1.68
C ASP A 62 7.06 12.35 0.95
N PHE A 63 6.16 11.51 0.43
CA PHE A 63 6.49 10.34 -0.38
C PHE A 63 7.26 10.74 -1.65
N CYS A 64 6.74 11.69 -2.42
CA CYS A 64 7.39 12.16 -3.66
C CYS A 64 8.74 12.81 -3.37
N ASN A 65 8.84 13.66 -2.34
CA ASN A 65 10.09 14.29 -1.94
C ASN A 65 11.16 13.25 -1.57
N GLN A 66 10.78 12.20 -0.84
CA GLN A 66 11.70 11.12 -0.46
C GLN A 66 12.22 10.37 -1.70
N LEU A 67 11.35 10.09 -2.68
CA LEU A 67 11.76 9.45 -3.94
C LEU A 67 12.70 10.35 -4.75
N GLU A 68 12.44 11.65 -4.79
CA GLU A 68 13.21 12.62 -5.55
C GLU A 68 14.59 12.87 -4.96
N GLN A 69 14.69 12.88 -3.62
CA GLN A 69 15.92 13.13 -2.87
C GLN A 69 16.72 11.85 -2.58
N ASN A 70 16.45 10.74 -3.26
CA ASN A 70 17.20 9.51 -3.02
C ASN A 70 18.69 9.66 -3.33
N PRO A 71 19.58 9.08 -2.49
CA PRO A 71 21.03 9.29 -2.60
C PRO A 71 21.66 8.58 -3.82
N TYR A 72 20.92 7.73 -4.49
CA TYR A 72 21.43 6.90 -5.60
C TYR A 72 21.17 7.50 -6.99
N GLY A 73 20.41 8.58 -7.07
CA GLY A 73 20.04 9.21 -8.34
C GLY A 73 19.03 8.39 -9.17
N PHE A 74 18.30 7.49 -8.54
CA PHE A 74 17.24 6.73 -9.20
C PHE A 74 16.06 7.63 -9.54
N VAL A 75 15.47 7.40 -10.71
CA VAL A 75 14.29 8.13 -11.17
C VAL A 75 13.05 7.27 -10.97
N PHE A 76 12.02 7.83 -10.32
CA PHE A 76 10.72 7.20 -10.14
C PHE A 76 9.63 8.05 -10.80
N TYR A 77 8.55 7.40 -11.20
CA TYR A 77 7.41 8.02 -11.89
C TYR A 77 6.12 7.79 -11.08
N PRO A 78 5.94 8.50 -9.96
CA PRO A 78 4.73 8.40 -9.17
C PRO A 78 3.59 9.18 -9.84
N ARG A 79 2.40 8.56 -9.91
CA ARG A 79 1.16 9.21 -10.34
C ARG A 79 0.09 9.05 -9.28
N LEU A 80 -0.54 10.17 -8.91
CA LEU A 80 -1.61 10.19 -7.93
C LEU A 80 -2.94 9.74 -8.55
N PHE A 81 -3.58 8.79 -7.88
CA PHE A 81 -4.98 8.42 -8.03
C PHE A 81 -5.70 8.89 -6.77
N PRO A 82 -6.42 10.02 -6.82
CA PRO A 82 -6.96 10.65 -5.64
C PRO A 82 -8.07 9.82 -5.02
N ALA A 83 -8.01 9.61 -3.71
CA ALA A 83 -9.02 8.90 -2.94
C ALA A 83 -9.30 9.58 -1.60
N ILE A 84 -10.49 9.33 -1.06
CA ILE A 84 -10.85 9.73 0.30
C ILE A 84 -10.20 8.73 1.26
N MET A 85 -9.36 9.23 2.17
CA MET A 85 -8.57 8.40 3.07
C MET A 85 -9.06 8.45 4.53
N GLN A 86 -10.28 8.93 4.77
CA GLN A 86 -10.89 9.03 6.12
C GLN A 86 -12.41 8.84 6.05
N GLY A 87 -12.96 8.21 7.09
CA GLY A 87 -14.41 8.02 7.26
C GLY A 87 -15.00 6.91 6.39
N GLU A 88 -16.32 6.86 6.34
CA GLU A 88 -17.10 5.76 5.73
C GLU A 88 -16.93 5.62 4.21
N ARG A 89 -16.45 6.67 3.53
CA ARG A 89 -16.28 6.67 2.07
C ARG A 89 -14.92 6.16 1.59
N VAL A 90 -14.05 5.74 2.49
CA VAL A 90 -12.72 5.20 2.15
C VAL A 90 -12.84 4.00 1.22
N GLU A 91 -13.62 3.00 1.60
CA GLU A 91 -13.80 1.76 0.85
C GLU A 91 -14.10 2.04 -0.62
N GLN A 92 -15.23 2.70 -0.88
CA GLN A 92 -15.67 2.96 -2.25
C GLN A 92 -14.70 3.84 -3.04
N SER A 93 -14.06 4.81 -2.36
CA SER A 93 -13.13 5.73 -3.02
C SER A 93 -11.82 5.04 -3.40
N VAL A 94 -11.29 4.17 -2.54
CA VAL A 94 -10.08 3.40 -2.83
C VAL A 94 -10.36 2.33 -3.90
N ILE A 95 -11.50 1.63 -3.86
CA ILE A 95 -11.89 0.68 -4.90
C ILE A 95 -12.00 1.38 -6.25
N THR A 96 -12.63 2.56 -6.31
CA THR A 96 -12.71 3.36 -7.56
C THR A 96 -11.32 3.72 -8.10
N ALA A 97 -10.37 4.05 -7.22
CA ALA A 97 -8.98 4.32 -7.62
C ALA A 97 -8.28 3.04 -8.12
N LEU A 98 -8.51 1.90 -7.47
CA LEU A 98 -8.00 0.60 -7.94
C LEU A 98 -8.55 0.22 -9.31
N ASP A 99 -9.85 0.44 -9.56
CA ASP A 99 -10.47 0.20 -10.87
C ASP A 99 -9.83 1.08 -11.97
N ALA A 100 -9.56 2.35 -11.66
CA ALA A 100 -8.88 3.25 -12.59
C ALA A 100 -7.44 2.80 -12.90
N ILE A 101 -6.71 2.29 -11.90
CA ILE A 101 -5.38 1.72 -12.08
C ILE A 101 -5.46 0.42 -12.89
N HIS A 102 -6.44 -0.43 -12.60
CA HIS A 102 -6.64 -1.69 -13.30
C HIS A 102 -6.91 -1.49 -14.81
N ALA A 103 -7.64 -0.44 -15.17
CA ALA A 103 -7.91 -0.09 -16.57
C ALA A 103 -6.65 0.22 -17.39
N CYS A 104 -5.54 0.61 -16.74
CA CYS A 104 -4.24 0.85 -17.37
C CYS A 104 -3.10 0.12 -16.61
N ARG A 105 -3.37 -1.12 -16.19
CA ARG A 105 -2.48 -1.90 -15.32
C ARG A 105 -1.07 -2.10 -15.87
N ASP A 106 -0.92 -2.18 -17.19
CA ASP A 106 0.37 -2.39 -17.85
C ASP A 106 1.30 -1.16 -17.76
N ASP A 107 0.76 -0.02 -17.32
CA ASP A 107 1.52 1.21 -17.09
C ASP A 107 2.20 1.25 -15.71
N TRP A 108 1.88 0.29 -14.81
CA TRP A 108 2.29 0.35 -13.41
C TRP A 108 3.08 -0.88 -12.97
N ASP A 109 4.12 -0.65 -12.18
CA ASP A 109 4.94 -1.70 -11.59
C ASP A 109 4.46 -2.05 -10.18
N VAL A 110 3.96 -1.06 -9.43
CA VAL A 110 3.51 -1.19 -8.05
C VAL A 110 2.42 -0.19 -7.73
N VAL A 111 1.53 -0.56 -6.83
CA VAL A 111 0.55 0.34 -6.22
C VAL A 111 0.98 0.69 -4.81
N VAL A 112 0.88 1.95 -4.44
CA VAL A 112 1.17 2.43 -3.09
C VAL A 112 -0.06 3.11 -2.51
N ILE A 113 -0.59 2.60 -1.39
CA ILE A 113 -1.73 3.18 -0.69
C ILE A 113 -1.19 3.85 0.56
N ILE A 114 -1.17 5.18 0.57
CA ILE A 114 -0.61 5.96 1.67
C ILE A 114 -1.59 6.98 2.22
N ARG A 115 -1.51 7.18 3.52
CA ARG A 115 -2.27 8.18 4.23
C ARG A 115 -1.33 9.19 4.87
N GLY A 116 -1.58 10.47 4.66
CA GLY A 116 -0.89 11.55 5.37
C GLY A 116 -1.27 11.59 6.84
N GLY A 117 -0.40 12.12 7.68
CA GLY A 117 -0.64 12.30 9.11
C GLY A 117 -1.89 13.15 9.35
N GLY A 118 -2.85 12.57 10.01
CA GLY A 118 -4.06 13.19 10.56
C GLY A 118 -4.34 12.51 11.89
N ALA A 119 -5.23 13.10 12.73
CA ALA A 119 -5.59 12.51 14.01
C ALA A 119 -5.81 11.00 13.90
N THR A 120 -5.42 10.28 14.92
CA THR A 120 -5.47 8.81 15.09
C THR A 120 -6.86 8.18 14.93
N SER A 121 -7.83 8.96 14.52
CA SER A 121 -9.23 8.62 14.45
C SER A 121 -9.58 8.03 13.09
N ASP A 122 -10.11 6.88 13.13
CA ASP A 122 -10.90 6.20 12.12
C ASP A 122 -10.15 5.59 10.94
N LEU A 123 -9.49 4.45 11.23
CA LEU A 123 -9.00 3.51 10.23
C LEU A 123 -10.08 2.48 9.83
N SER A 124 -11.28 2.58 10.37
CA SER A 124 -12.36 1.58 10.15
C SER A 124 -12.73 1.42 8.68
N GLY A 125 -12.56 2.47 7.87
CA GLY A 125 -12.79 2.40 6.43
C GLY A 125 -11.81 1.51 5.68
N PHE A 126 -10.67 1.14 6.28
CA PHE A 126 -9.71 0.17 5.75
C PHE A 126 -9.93 -1.24 6.27
N ASP A 127 -10.88 -1.42 7.20
CA ASP A 127 -11.23 -2.69 7.84
C ASP A 127 -12.54 -3.26 7.26
N THR A 128 -12.65 -3.30 5.94
CA THR A 128 -13.84 -3.81 5.26
C THR A 128 -13.50 -5.01 4.39
N TYR A 129 -14.43 -5.95 4.28
CA TYR A 129 -14.26 -7.15 3.47
C TYR A 129 -14.10 -6.83 1.98
N GLU A 130 -14.94 -5.93 1.45
CA GLU A 130 -14.93 -5.56 0.04
C GLU A 130 -13.59 -4.95 -0.38
N LEU A 131 -13.06 -3.97 0.39
CA LEU A 131 -11.77 -3.37 0.10
C LEU A 131 -10.64 -4.39 0.20
N ALA A 132 -10.65 -5.22 1.24
CA ALA A 132 -9.64 -6.25 1.46
C ALA A 132 -9.61 -7.27 0.32
N THR A 133 -10.78 -7.74 -0.14
CA THR A 133 -10.91 -8.69 -1.25
C THR A 133 -10.38 -8.10 -2.55
N ASN A 134 -10.74 -6.84 -2.86
CA ASN A 134 -10.24 -6.15 -4.05
C ASN A 134 -8.72 -6.00 -4.01
N CYS A 135 -8.13 -5.65 -2.86
CA CYS A 135 -6.68 -5.52 -2.72
C CYS A 135 -5.96 -6.87 -2.75
N ALA A 136 -6.51 -7.90 -2.09
CA ALA A 136 -5.93 -9.24 -2.07
C ALA A 136 -5.82 -9.85 -3.47
N GLN A 137 -6.81 -9.62 -4.32
CA GLN A 137 -6.86 -10.15 -5.68
C GLN A 137 -6.32 -9.17 -6.74
N PHE A 138 -5.81 -8.02 -6.33
CA PHE A 138 -5.28 -7.04 -7.27
C PHE A 138 -4.03 -7.58 -7.99
N PRO A 139 -3.94 -7.46 -9.34
CA PRO A 139 -2.87 -8.12 -10.11
C PRO A 139 -1.51 -7.43 -10.06
N ILE A 140 -1.41 -6.30 -9.35
CA ILE A 140 -0.16 -5.56 -9.14
C ILE A 140 0.15 -5.56 -7.64
N PRO A 141 1.42 -5.72 -7.22
CA PRO A 141 1.79 -5.67 -5.81
C PRO A 141 1.38 -4.37 -5.15
N ILE A 142 0.76 -4.45 -3.98
CA ILE A 142 0.30 -3.29 -3.21
C ILE A 142 1.20 -3.09 -1.98
N ILE A 143 1.70 -1.87 -1.82
CA ILE A 143 2.41 -1.44 -0.61
C ILE A 143 1.49 -0.50 0.16
N THR A 144 1.25 -0.78 1.45
CA THR A 144 0.48 0.11 2.32
C THR A 144 1.38 0.90 3.25
N GLY A 145 1.07 2.20 3.39
CA GLY A 145 1.70 3.11 4.35
C GLY A 145 0.62 3.94 5.04
N ILE A 146 -0.40 3.27 5.58
CA ILE A 146 -1.61 3.88 6.14
C ILE A 146 -1.44 4.15 7.64
N GLY A 147 -0.61 3.36 8.31
CA GLY A 147 -0.76 2.95 9.64
C GLY A 147 -0.17 3.76 10.76
N HIS A 148 -0.48 3.30 11.95
CA HIS A 148 0.10 3.62 13.25
C HIS A 148 0.78 2.39 13.83
N GLU A 149 1.71 2.61 14.76
CA GLU A 149 2.50 1.55 15.40
C GLU A 149 1.68 0.49 16.15
N ARG A 150 0.40 0.73 16.42
CA ARG A 150 -0.43 -0.10 17.30
C ARG A 150 -1.62 -0.79 16.65
N ASP A 151 -2.04 -0.37 15.46
CA ASP A 151 -3.29 -0.89 14.86
C ASP A 151 -3.09 -1.18 13.37
N ASP A 152 -2.85 -2.45 13.07
CA ASP A 152 -2.86 -2.94 11.70
C ASP A 152 -4.30 -3.02 11.18
N THR A 153 -4.52 -2.56 9.97
CA THR A 153 -5.80 -2.71 9.29
C THR A 153 -5.88 -4.04 8.54
N VAL A 154 -7.10 -4.49 8.22
CA VAL A 154 -7.27 -5.67 7.34
C VAL A 154 -6.54 -5.48 6.02
N LEU A 155 -6.53 -4.24 5.49
CA LEU A 155 -5.82 -3.91 4.26
C LEU A 155 -4.31 -4.16 4.37
N ASP A 156 -3.70 -3.87 5.52
CA ASP A 156 -2.28 -4.16 5.77
C ASP A 156 -1.98 -5.66 5.76
N PHE A 157 -2.94 -6.47 6.19
CA PHE A 157 -2.79 -7.94 6.20
C PHE A 157 -2.88 -8.58 4.82
N VAL A 158 -3.64 -8.02 3.89
CA VAL A 158 -3.83 -8.59 2.54
C VAL A 158 -2.84 -8.04 1.51
N SER A 159 -2.25 -6.88 1.78
CA SER A 159 -1.31 -6.21 0.88
C SER A 159 0.03 -6.94 0.81
N HIS A 160 0.73 -6.79 -0.31
CA HIS A 160 2.05 -7.39 -0.53
C HIS A 160 3.06 -6.98 0.56
N THR A 161 3.17 -5.68 0.80
CA THR A 161 4.09 -5.12 1.79
C THR A 161 3.39 -4.05 2.61
N ARG A 162 3.59 -4.11 3.89
CA ARG A 162 3.13 -3.10 4.83
C ARG A 162 4.31 -2.31 5.36
N VAL A 163 4.19 -0.99 5.37
CA VAL A 163 5.11 -0.06 6.03
C VAL A 163 4.34 0.92 6.90
N LYS A 164 5.05 1.64 7.77
CA LYS A 164 4.40 2.48 8.79
C LYS A 164 3.99 3.86 8.29
N THR A 165 4.72 4.41 7.33
CA THR A 165 4.58 5.81 6.90
C THR A 165 4.73 5.94 5.38
N PRO A 166 4.24 7.05 4.78
CA PRO A 166 4.50 7.35 3.38
C PRO A 166 5.99 7.41 3.03
N THR A 167 6.82 7.99 3.89
CA THR A 167 8.27 8.05 3.69
C THR A 167 8.92 6.67 3.74
N ALA A 168 8.45 5.78 4.63
CA ALA A 168 8.91 4.39 4.66
C ALA A 168 8.52 3.61 3.40
N ALA A 169 7.40 3.94 2.76
CA ALA A 169 7.02 3.33 1.48
C ALA A 169 7.98 3.77 0.34
N ALA A 170 8.36 5.04 0.32
CA ALA A 170 9.37 5.54 -0.61
C ALA A 170 10.73 4.88 -0.36
N GLU A 171 11.17 4.80 0.89
CA GLU A 171 12.44 4.16 1.27
C GLU A 171 12.47 2.68 0.87
N TYR A 172 11.37 1.96 1.07
CA TYR A 172 11.24 0.56 0.63
C TYR A 172 11.50 0.42 -0.88
N LEU A 173 10.89 1.26 -1.72
CA LEU A 173 11.09 1.23 -3.17
C LEU A 173 12.51 1.65 -3.59
N ILE A 174 13.09 2.64 -2.92
CA ILE A 174 14.48 3.05 -3.15
C ILE A 174 15.45 1.91 -2.83
N ASN A 175 15.27 1.24 -1.69
CA ASN A 175 16.10 0.11 -1.29
C ASN A 175 15.92 -1.09 -2.23
N HIS A 176 14.69 -1.40 -2.65
CA HIS A 176 14.42 -2.45 -3.63
C HIS A 176 15.19 -2.22 -4.95
N LEU A 177 15.18 -0.99 -5.47
CA LEU A 177 15.91 -0.66 -6.69
C LEU A 177 17.42 -0.65 -6.48
N HIS A 178 17.89 -0.22 -5.29
CA HIS A 178 19.31 -0.26 -4.93
C HIS A 178 19.84 -1.71 -4.85
N ASP A 179 19.10 -2.60 -4.21
CA ASP A 179 19.47 -4.01 -4.11
C ASP A 179 19.53 -4.68 -5.50
N THR A 180 18.56 -4.34 -6.36
CA THR A 180 18.57 -4.79 -7.76
C THR A 180 19.80 -4.29 -8.52
N ALA A 181 20.14 -3.00 -8.39
CA ALA A 181 21.32 -2.41 -9.04
C ALA A 181 22.60 -3.09 -8.58
N LYS A 182 22.73 -3.36 -7.27
CA LYS A 182 23.89 -4.07 -6.71
C LYS A 182 24.03 -5.47 -7.28
N VAL A 183 22.95 -6.24 -7.38
CA VAL A 183 22.98 -7.58 -8.00
C VAL A 183 23.45 -7.51 -9.46
N LEU A 184 22.99 -6.53 -10.22
CA LEU A 184 23.40 -6.33 -11.62
C LEU A 184 24.90 -5.97 -11.74
N GLU A 185 25.40 -5.12 -10.84
CA GLU A 185 26.82 -4.77 -10.77
C GLU A 185 27.71 -5.97 -10.45
N ASP A 186 27.28 -6.82 -9.52
CA ASP A 186 27.98 -8.05 -9.15
C ASP A 186 28.04 -9.02 -10.34
N TYR A 187 26.95 -9.20 -11.09
CA TYR A 187 26.94 -10.02 -12.32
C TYR A 187 27.84 -9.43 -13.40
N ALA A 188 27.78 -8.13 -13.63
CA ALA A 188 28.64 -7.47 -14.63
C ALA A 188 30.13 -7.66 -14.28
N SER A 189 30.48 -7.52 -13.03
CA SER A 189 31.85 -7.74 -12.52
C SER A 189 32.30 -9.19 -12.72
N ALA A 190 31.46 -10.16 -12.42
CA ALA A 190 31.75 -11.58 -12.60
C ALA A 190 31.98 -11.94 -14.09
N VAL A 191 31.17 -11.38 -15.00
CA VAL A 191 31.34 -11.56 -16.44
C VAL A 191 32.66 -10.99 -16.93
N LEU A 192 33.00 -9.75 -16.51
CA LEU A 192 34.27 -9.12 -16.87
C LEU A 192 35.48 -9.93 -16.41
N LEU A 193 35.46 -10.45 -15.17
CA LEU A 193 36.53 -11.30 -14.64
C LEU A 193 36.66 -12.60 -15.43
N SER A 194 35.56 -13.21 -15.84
CA SER A 194 35.61 -14.43 -16.65
C SER A 194 36.20 -14.23 -18.06
N LEU A 195 36.02 -13.04 -18.63
CA LEU A 195 36.58 -12.69 -19.92
C LEU A 195 38.08 -12.39 -19.89
N ILE A 196 38.61 -11.94 -18.73
CA ILE A 196 40.04 -11.67 -18.55
C ILE A 196 40.85 -12.96 -18.35
N HIS A 197 40.21 -14.04 -17.89
CA HIS A 197 40.84 -15.32 -17.63
C HIS A 197 40.85 -16.31 -18.82
N ILE A 198 40.35 -15.88 -19.98
CA ILE A 198 40.47 -16.62 -21.27
C ILE A 198 41.64 -16.05 -22.04
#